data_971b42ae1c266cccca8016e603e171b5
#
_entry.id   971b42ae1c266cccca8016e603e171b5
#
_cell.length_a   1.000
_cell.length_b   1.000
_cell.length_c   1.000
_cell.angle_alpha   90.00
_cell.angle_beta   90.00
_cell.angle_gamma   90.00
#
_symmetry.space_group_name_H-M   'P 1'
#
loop_
_entity.id
_entity.type
_entity.pdbx_description
1 polymer ?
#
loop_
_entity_poly.entity_id
_entity_poly.type
_entity_poly.pdbx_seq_one_letter_code
_entity_poly.pdbx_strand_id
1 'polypeptide(L)'
;MTTTLVYGLAIAGRAVASELVARGEHVVLADDVSNENISEFAKTLNSKVSVKPSEKDLELILQQVDRVVPAPGIAESHVLFQTSMRMNKPVMSEIELAYRFEQMKSKPRPMLGITGTDGKTTTTLMAAAMLNAANCKTAAVGNTETPLIAALGSDAQAFAVECSSFRLTFTQTFRTQASVWLNLAPDHLDWHSSIDSYRAAKAKIWQNLVDTDVAVVPESDPSIAKIARNSKGRIVSFGTSSGDYHATNGVLTSPSGEILNVREMARSLPHDVTNALAAAALAIESGLATRSHVAEALKSFVHAPHRIELVADFADVRWYNDSKATSPHASSVALNSFKSIVLIAGGKNKDLDLSVMASFPSHMKAVVAIGKSAKEIASAFSGVCEVRTASSMREAVEFADQLASSGDVVLLSPGCTSYDWYKNYGERGEDFKKEVSALINQKSKAKQK
;
A
#
# COMPACT_ATOMS: atom_id res chain seq x y z
N MET A 1 -3.49 33.86 -12.96
CA MET A 1 -2.74 33.09 -11.93
C MET A 1 -3.72 32.11 -11.31
N THR A 2 -3.43 30.81 -11.30
CA THR A 2 -4.38 29.79 -10.80
C THR A 2 -4.41 29.79 -9.30
N THR A 3 -5.62 29.74 -8.71
CA THR A 3 -5.83 29.61 -7.26
C THR A 3 -6.37 28.21 -6.95
N THR A 4 -5.71 27.47 -6.06
CA THR A 4 -6.06 26.10 -5.71
C THR A 4 -6.47 25.97 -4.27
N LEU A 5 -7.63 25.38 -3.99
CA LEU A 5 -7.96 24.89 -2.63
C LEU A 5 -7.24 23.57 -2.39
N VAL A 6 -6.38 23.54 -1.39
CA VAL A 6 -5.78 22.30 -0.86
C VAL A 6 -6.53 21.96 0.45
N TYR A 7 -7.27 20.86 0.43
CA TYR A 7 -8.07 20.42 1.56
C TYR A 7 -7.47 19.18 2.21
N GLY A 8 -7.13 19.25 3.49
CA GLY A 8 -6.42 18.20 4.23
C GLY A 8 -4.90 18.36 4.14
N LEU A 9 -4.26 18.73 5.26
CA LEU A 9 -2.85 19.12 5.36
C LEU A 9 -1.97 18.05 6.02
N ALA A 10 -2.25 16.77 5.71
CA ALA A 10 -1.33 15.67 5.95
C ALA A 10 -0.21 15.66 4.87
N ILE A 11 0.58 14.61 4.80
CA ILE A 11 1.78 14.52 3.93
C ILE A 11 1.48 14.96 2.47
N ALA A 12 0.44 14.41 1.85
CA ALA A 12 0.13 14.70 0.46
C ALA A 12 -0.34 16.16 0.25
N GLY A 13 -1.22 16.66 1.12
CA GLY A 13 -1.71 18.03 1.00
C GLY A 13 -0.61 19.09 1.22
N ARG A 14 0.28 18.85 2.17
CA ARG A 14 1.46 19.72 2.36
C ARG A 14 2.36 19.74 1.15
N ALA A 15 2.64 18.55 0.56
CA ALA A 15 3.44 18.45 -0.65
C ALA A 15 2.80 19.21 -1.83
N VAL A 16 1.47 19.10 -2.00
CA VAL A 16 0.72 19.85 -3.01
C VAL A 16 0.84 21.36 -2.77
N ALA A 17 0.56 21.82 -1.55
CA ALA A 17 0.60 23.24 -1.24
C ALA A 17 2.00 23.85 -1.46
N SER A 18 3.05 23.14 -1.01
CA SER A 18 4.45 23.58 -1.21
C SER A 18 4.82 23.66 -2.69
N GLU A 19 4.47 22.68 -3.48
CA GLU A 19 4.80 22.65 -4.93
C GLU A 19 4.04 23.75 -5.68
N LEU A 20 2.77 24.00 -5.36
CA LEU A 20 1.98 25.05 -5.96
C LEU A 20 2.58 26.43 -5.68
N VAL A 21 2.95 26.71 -4.42
CA VAL A 21 3.60 27.97 -4.05
C VAL A 21 4.95 28.12 -4.74
N ALA A 22 5.76 27.06 -4.82
CA ALA A 22 7.03 27.07 -5.52
C ALA A 22 6.88 27.37 -7.02
N ARG A 23 5.74 27.04 -7.61
CA ARG A 23 5.37 27.37 -9.00
C ARG A 23 4.75 28.76 -9.17
N GLY A 24 4.59 29.51 -8.11
CA GLY A 24 3.98 30.85 -8.12
C GLY A 24 2.45 30.83 -8.23
N GLU A 25 1.78 29.71 -7.90
CA GLU A 25 0.32 29.64 -7.82
C GLU A 25 -0.17 30.09 -6.42
N HIS A 26 -1.40 30.56 -6.37
CA HIS A 26 -2.06 30.87 -5.09
C HIS A 26 -2.68 29.63 -4.48
N VAL A 27 -2.54 29.49 -3.16
CA VAL A 27 -3.14 28.38 -2.41
C VAL A 27 -4.08 28.91 -1.34
N VAL A 28 -5.23 28.28 -1.23
CA VAL A 28 -6.15 28.38 -0.10
C VAL A 28 -6.08 27.06 0.66
N LEU A 29 -5.87 27.12 1.97
CA LEU A 29 -5.67 25.94 2.80
C LEU A 29 -6.90 25.70 3.69
N ALA A 30 -7.36 24.44 3.72
CA ALA A 30 -8.41 24.01 4.66
C ALA A 30 -8.12 22.61 5.20
N ASP A 31 -8.61 22.32 6.40
CA ASP A 31 -8.51 21.01 7.04
C ASP A 31 -9.66 20.84 8.05
N ASP A 32 -10.08 19.59 8.30
CA ASP A 32 -11.08 19.29 9.33
C ASP A 32 -10.49 19.35 10.74
N VAL A 33 -9.17 19.27 10.85
CA VAL A 33 -8.45 19.23 12.12
C VAL A 33 -7.55 20.45 12.26
N SER A 34 -7.47 20.98 13.47
CA SER A 34 -6.49 22.00 13.83
C SER A 34 -5.47 21.39 14.79
N ASN A 35 -4.20 21.55 14.47
CA ASN A 35 -3.10 21.25 15.37
C ASN A 35 -1.90 22.18 15.09
N GLU A 36 -0.94 22.19 16.00
CA GLU A 36 0.24 23.05 15.91
C GLU A 36 1.03 22.84 14.62
N ASN A 37 1.24 21.58 14.23
CA ASN A 37 1.97 21.23 13.00
C ASN A 37 1.31 21.77 11.72
N ILE A 38 -0.03 21.79 11.65
CA ILE A 38 -0.77 22.37 10.52
C ILE A 38 -0.62 23.89 10.52
N SER A 39 -0.73 24.51 11.69
CA SER A 39 -0.61 25.96 11.84
C SER A 39 0.79 26.47 11.52
N GLU A 40 1.82 25.76 11.96
CA GLU A 40 3.22 26.06 11.62
C GLU A 40 3.49 25.92 10.13
N PHE A 41 3.02 24.83 9.52
CA PHE A 41 3.16 24.66 8.08
C PHE A 41 2.50 25.79 7.28
N ALA A 42 1.29 26.19 7.64
CA ALA A 42 0.59 27.30 6.96
C ALA A 42 1.37 28.62 7.06
N LYS A 43 2.00 28.90 8.21
CA LYS A 43 2.87 30.08 8.40
C LYS A 43 4.05 30.09 7.43
N THR A 44 4.65 28.91 7.12
CA THR A 44 5.76 28.84 6.15
C THR A 44 5.35 29.25 4.75
N LEU A 45 4.05 29.17 4.43
CA LEU A 45 3.48 29.58 3.14
C LEU A 45 2.82 30.97 3.21
N ASN A 46 2.99 31.72 4.28
CA ASN A 46 2.28 32.98 4.54
C ASN A 46 0.75 32.87 4.38
N SER A 47 0.18 31.72 4.71
CA SER A 47 -1.23 31.39 4.54
C SER A 47 -1.90 31.10 5.89
N LYS A 48 -3.25 31.20 5.89
CA LYS A 48 -4.09 30.77 7.00
C LYS A 48 -4.85 29.51 6.61
N VAL A 49 -5.19 28.68 7.59
CA VAL A 49 -5.99 27.47 7.39
C VAL A 49 -7.43 27.74 7.81
N SER A 50 -8.37 27.45 6.91
CA SER A 50 -9.79 27.38 7.26
C SER A 50 -10.05 26.03 7.94
N VAL A 51 -10.31 26.07 9.25
CA VAL A 51 -10.49 24.84 10.04
C VAL A 51 -11.97 24.46 10.05
N LYS A 52 -12.25 23.22 9.62
CA LYS A 52 -13.59 22.61 9.56
C LYS A 52 -14.64 23.60 9.00
N PRO A 53 -14.42 24.10 7.77
CA PRO A 53 -15.30 25.11 7.19
C PRO A 53 -16.72 24.54 7.07
N SER A 54 -17.72 25.36 7.43
CA SER A 54 -19.12 25.01 7.17
C SER A 54 -19.39 24.95 5.67
N GLU A 55 -20.51 24.38 5.25
CA GLU A 55 -20.90 24.35 3.82
C GLU A 55 -20.92 25.76 3.22
N LYS A 56 -21.43 26.75 3.94
CA LYS A 56 -21.45 28.15 3.54
C LYS A 56 -20.05 28.75 3.39
N ASP A 57 -19.13 28.40 4.29
CA ASP A 57 -17.73 28.84 4.19
C ASP A 57 -17.04 28.19 3.00
N LEU A 58 -17.31 26.89 2.75
CA LEU A 58 -16.82 26.20 1.57
C LEU A 58 -17.33 26.86 0.27
N GLU A 59 -18.58 27.27 0.19
CA GLU A 59 -19.10 28.00 -0.97
C GLU A 59 -18.32 29.30 -1.20
N LEU A 60 -18.07 30.08 -0.16
CA LEU A 60 -17.28 31.31 -0.25
C LEU A 60 -15.84 31.04 -0.70
N ILE A 61 -15.21 29.99 -0.19
CA ILE A 61 -13.87 29.56 -0.58
C ILE A 61 -13.87 29.12 -2.05
N LEU A 62 -14.84 28.28 -2.45
CA LEU A 62 -14.92 27.74 -3.79
C LEU A 62 -15.20 28.82 -4.84
N GLN A 63 -15.86 29.93 -4.51
CA GLN A 63 -16.00 31.09 -5.42
C GLN A 63 -14.65 31.69 -5.82
N GLN A 64 -13.66 31.61 -4.92
CA GLN A 64 -12.35 32.26 -5.08
C GLN A 64 -11.26 31.36 -5.68
N VAL A 65 -11.56 30.08 -5.89
CA VAL A 65 -10.56 29.11 -6.39
C VAL A 65 -10.95 28.54 -7.75
N ASP A 66 -9.97 28.15 -8.52
CA ASP A 66 -10.17 27.56 -9.86
C ASP A 66 -10.33 26.04 -9.79
N ARG A 67 -9.73 25.38 -8.78
CA ARG A 67 -9.74 23.93 -8.60
C ARG A 67 -9.55 23.53 -7.14
N VAL A 68 -9.85 22.25 -6.86
CA VAL A 68 -9.73 21.63 -5.54
C VAL A 68 -8.80 20.42 -5.62
N VAL A 69 -7.86 20.33 -4.68
CA VAL A 69 -6.98 19.16 -4.50
C VAL A 69 -7.16 18.64 -3.06
N PRO A 70 -7.97 17.59 -2.87
CA PRO A 70 -8.18 16.99 -1.56
C PRO A 70 -7.05 16.04 -1.20
N ALA A 71 -6.74 15.93 0.09
CA ALA A 71 -5.93 14.85 0.61
C ALA A 71 -6.67 13.50 0.46
N PRO A 72 -5.95 12.39 0.21
CA PRO A 72 -6.58 11.07 -0.04
C PRO A 72 -7.47 10.56 1.10
N GLY A 73 -7.24 11.03 2.34
CA GLY A 73 -8.00 10.62 3.52
C GLY A 73 -9.39 11.26 3.65
N ILE A 74 -9.72 12.26 2.83
CA ILE A 74 -11.05 12.89 2.84
C ILE A 74 -12.05 11.93 2.20
N ALA A 75 -13.04 11.45 2.98
CA ALA A 75 -14.02 10.46 2.52
C ALA A 75 -14.89 10.99 1.38
N GLU A 76 -15.31 10.11 0.47
CA GLU A 76 -16.13 10.45 -0.71
C GLU A 76 -17.45 11.15 -0.32
N SER A 77 -17.99 10.83 0.86
CA SER A 77 -19.21 11.45 1.42
C SER A 77 -19.01 12.85 1.96
N HIS A 78 -17.76 13.38 2.02
CA HIS A 78 -17.48 14.69 2.60
C HIS A 78 -18.17 15.82 1.83
N VAL A 79 -18.70 16.80 2.57
CA VAL A 79 -19.41 17.97 2.03
C VAL A 79 -18.63 18.74 0.96
N LEU A 80 -17.31 18.73 1.03
CA LEU A 80 -16.42 19.33 0.04
C LEU A 80 -16.75 18.88 -1.38
N PHE A 81 -16.96 17.57 -1.60
CA PHE A 81 -17.18 17.02 -2.96
C PHE A 81 -18.55 17.41 -3.50
N GLN A 82 -19.59 17.35 -2.67
CA GLN A 82 -20.95 17.74 -3.05
C GLN A 82 -21.00 19.24 -3.38
N THR A 83 -20.38 20.08 -2.54
CA THR A 83 -20.33 21.54 -2.77
C THR A 83 -19.49 21.86 -4.00
N SER A 84 -18.33 21.20 -4.21
CA SER A 84 -17.51 21.39 -5.41
C SER A 84 -18.28 21.04 -6.69
N MET A 85 -19.02 19.92 -6.68
CA MET A 85 -19.85 19.50 -7.81
C MET A 85 -20.97 20.51 -8.10
N ARG A 86 -21.71 20.95 -7.07
CA ARG A 86 -22.78 21.94 -7.21
C ARG A 86 -22.26 23.28 -7.77
N MET A 87 -21.05 23.67 -7.39
CA MET A 87 -20.40 24.90 -7.86
C MET A 87 -19.57 24.69 -9.14
N ASN A 88 -19.64 23.51 -9.73
CA ASN A 88 -18.90 23.16 -10.94
C ASN A 88 -17.38 23.40 -10.83
N LYS A 89 -16.80 23.12 -9.66
CA LYS A 89 -15.36 23.26 -9.42
C LYS A 89 -14.66 21.92 -9.67
N PRO A 90 -13.63 21.89 -10.53
CA PRO A 90 -12.88 20.68 -10.80
C PRO A 90 -12.15 20.19 -9.56
N VAL A 91 -12.36 18.92 -9.24
CA VAL A 91 -11.63 18.20 -8.18
C VAL A 91 -10.61 17.28 -8.83
N MET A 92 -9.37 17.29 -8.37
CA MET A 92 -8.32 16.42 -8.88
C MET A 92 -7.43 15.91 -7.74
N SER A 93 -6.96 14.68 -7.88
CA SER A 93 -6.03 14.12 -6.90
C SER A 93 -4.61 14.68 -7.07
N GLU A 94 -3.79 14.45 -6.07
CA GLU A 94 -2.37 14.82 -6.08
C GLU A 94 -1.63 14.18 -7.27
N ILE A 95 -1.90 12.89 -7.59
CA ILE A 95 -1.24 12.22 -8.73
C ILE A 95 -1.71 12.78 -10.09
N GLU A 96 -2.96 13.21 -10.20
CA GLU A 96 -3.46 13.90 -11.40
C GLU A 96 -2.75 15.23 -11.60
N LEU A 97 -2.65 16.03 -10.52
CA LEU A 97 -1.97 17.33 -10.58
C LEU A 97 -0.49 17.16 -10.93
N ALA A 98 0.19 16.23 -10.28
CA ALA A 98 1.59 15.92 -10.54
C ALA A 98 1.82 15.44 -11.98
N TYR A 99 0.95 14.57 -12.48
CA TYR A 99 0.99 14.12 -13.87
C TYR A 99 0.87 15.31 -14.84
N ARG A 100 -0.10 16.21 -14.64
CA ARG A 100 -0.26 17.39 -15.48
C ARG A 100 0.99 18.26 -15.48
N PHE A 101 1.60 18.48 -14.34
CA PHE A 101 2.85 19.24 -14.27
C PHE A 101 4.02 18.52 -14.95
N GLU A 102 4.13 17.20 -14.84
CA GLU A 102 5.16 16.44 -15.53
C GLU A 102 4.98 16.52 -17.07
N GLN A 103 3.72 16.49 -17.56
CA GLN A 103 3.43 16.60 -19.01
C GLN A 103 3.75 17.98 -19.59
N MET A 104 3.92 19.02 -18.78
CA MET A 104 4.36 20.34 -19.24
C MET A 104 5.86 20.39 -19.60
N LYS A 105 6.63 19.38 -19.19
CA LYS A 105 8.06 19.30 -19.53
C LYS A 105 8.27 18.92 -20.99
N SER A 106 9.35 19.39 -21.58
CA SER A 106 9.72 19.05 -22.98
C SER A 106 9.96 17.54 -23.16
N LYS A 107 10.38 16.84 -22.09
CA LYS A 107 10.58 15.40 -22.06
C LYS A 107 9.99 14.84 -20.75
N PRO A 108 8.69 14.51 -20.73
CA PRO A 108 8.05 13.90 -19.57
C PRO A 108 8.67 12.54 -19.22
N ARG A 109 8.84 12.29 -17.94
CA ARG A 109 9.40 11.02 -17.44
C ARG A 109 8.34 9.92 -17.47
N PRO A 110 8.71 8.68 -17.78
CA PRO A 110 7.79 7.56 -17.76
C PRO A 110 7.29 7.27 -16.34
N MET A 111 6.04 6.81 -16.28
CA MET A 111 5.36 6.41 -15.05
C MET A 111 4.85 4.98 -15.18
N LEU A 112 5.13 4.13 -14.20
CA LEU A 112 4.55 2.81 -14.04
C LEU A 112 3.51 2.85 -12.93
N GLY A 113 2.27 2.44 -13.21
CA GLY A 113 1.16 2.54 -12.26
C GLY A 113 0.88 1.22 -11.56
N ILE A 114 0.71 1.23 -10.25
CA ILE A 114 0.42 0.03 -9.46
C ILE A 114 -0.81 0.26 -8.58
N THR A 115 -1.87 -0.53 -8.80
CA THR A 115 -3.06 -0.56 -7.93
C THR A 115 -3.43 -1.98 -7.53
N GLY A 116 -4.33 -2.12 -6.57
CA GLY A 116 -4.81 -3.37 -6.01
C GLY A 116 -5.36 -3.16 -4.61
N THR A 117 -5.92 -4.18 -4.00
CA THR A 117 -6.23 -4.17 -2.57
C THR A 117 -4.95 -4.41 -1.77
N ASP A 118 -4.19 -5.44 -2.09
CA ASP A 118 -2.94 -5.82 -1.45
C ASP A 118 -1.77 -5.86 -2.43
N GLY A 119 -0.53 -5.92 -1.90
CA GLY A 119 0.70 -6.05 -2.69
C GLY A 119 1.23 -4.76 -3.32
N LYS A 120 0.45 -3.68 -3.36
CA LYS A 120 0.81 -2.41 -4.04
C LYS A 120 2.20 -1.91 -3.70
N THR A 121 2.49 -1.68 -2.42
CA THR A 121 3.78 -1.11 -1.99
C THR A 121 4.95 -2.02 -2.35
N THR A 122 4.82 -3.34 -2.12
CA THR A 122 5.87 -4.30 -2.45
C THR A 122 6.12 -4.31 -3.96
N THR A 123 5.08 -4.37 -4.78
CA THR A 123 5.20 -4.35 -6.25
C THR A 123 5.80 -3.03 -6.74
N THR A 124 5.42 -1.89 -6.13
CA THR A 124 5.98 -0.57 -6.47
C THR A 124 7.47 -0.51 -6.17
N LEU A 125 7.88 -1.00 -5.00
CA LEU A 125 9.30 -1.05 -4.61
C LEU A 125 10.09 -2.03 -5.47
N MET A 126 9.53 -3.20 -5.80
CA MET A 126 10.17 -4.16 -6.72
C MET A 126 10.34 -3.57 -8.12
N ALA A 127 9.29 -2.93 -8.68
CA ALA A 127 9.38 -2.28 -9.98
C ALA A 127 10.46 -1.18 -9.98
N ALA A 128 10.50 -0.34 -8.96
CA ALA A 128 11.56 0.68 -8.82
C ALA A 128 12.96 0.04 -8.72
N ALA A 129 13.12 -1.04 -7.96
CA ALA A 129 14.40 -1.76 -7.85
C ALA A 129 14.84 -2.34 -9.20
N MET A 130 13.93 -2.92 -9.98
CA MET A 130 14.20 -3.49 -11.30
C MET A 130 14.67 -2.42 -12.30
N LEU A 131 14.04 -1.23 -12.28
CA LEU A 131 14.45 -0.11 -13.13
C LEU A 131 15.78 0.49 -12.66
N ASN A 132 16.01 0.55 -11.35
CA ASN A 132 17.31 1.01 -10.80
C ASN A 132 18.44 0.04 -11.19
N ALA A 133 18.23 -1.28 -11.18
CA ALA A 133 19.17 -2.27 -11.69
C ALA A 133 19.46 -2.07 -13.20
N ALA A 134 18.51 -1.53 -13.96
CA ALA A 134 18.69 -1.13 -15.36
C ALA A 134 19.35 0.24 -15.53
N ASN A 135 19.92 0.83 -14.47
CA ASN A 135 20.47 2.19 -14.45
C ASN A 135 19.45 3.29 -14.82
N CYS A 136 18.17 3.02 -14.74
CA CYS A 136 17.10 4.00 -14.85
C CYS A 136 16.70 4.46 -13.45
N LYS A 137 17.26 5.56 -12.96
CA LYS A 137 17.01 6.08 -11.61
C LYS A 137 15.51 6.28 -11.40
N THR A 138 14.89 5.43 -10.62
CA THR A 138 13.44 5.38 -10.44
C THR A 138 13.05 5.65 -9.00
N ALA A 139 12.11 6.58 -8.81
CA ALA A 139 11.53 6.84 -7.50
C ALA A 139 10.21 6.07 -7.32
N ALA A 140 10.07 5.40 -6.18
CA ALA A 140 8.82 4.80 -5.72
C ALA A 140 8.00 5.89 -5.01
N VAL A 141 6.83 6.23 -5.56
CA VAL A 141 6.06 7.41 -5.16
C VAL A 141 4.56 7.13 -5.12
N GLY A 142 3.77 8.12 -4.72
CA GLY A 142 2.30 8.03 -4.70
C GLY A 142 1.76 7.74 -3.30
N ASN A 143 1.10 6.61 -3.11
CA ASN A 143 0.59 6.18 -1.80
C ASN A 143 1.67 5.56 -0.91
N THR A 144 2.92 5.85 -1.19
CA THR A 144 4.10 5.58 -0.36
C THR A 144 4.35 6.76 0.59
N GLU A 145 5.52 6.78 1.24
CA GLU A 145 5.94 7.92 2.08
C GLU A 145 6.17 9.21 1.28
N THR A 146 6.46 9.09 -0.02
CA THR A 146 6.72 10.22 -0.90
C THR A 146 5.59 10.41 -1.92
N PRO A 147 4.78 11.48 -1.83
CA PRO A 147 3.82 11.83 -2.87
C PRO A 147 4.50 12.07 -4.23
N LEU A 148 3.83 11.74 -5.34
CA LEU A 148 4.37 11.93 -6.68
C LEU A 148 4.76 13.40 -6.93
N ILE A 149 3.92 14.34 -6.48
CA ILE A 149 4.15 15.76 -6.66
C ILE A 149 5.43 16.25 -5.98
N ALA A 150 5.77 15.68 -4.82
CA ALA A 150 7.02 16.02 -4.10
C ALA A 150 8.28 15.53 -4.85
N ALA A 151 8.13 14.49 -5.67
CA ALA A 151 9.24 13.93 -6.43
C ALA A 151 9.49 14.60 -7.78
N LEU A 152 8.66 15.55 -8.20
CA LEU A 152 8.80 16.21 -9.51
C LEU A 152 10.10 16.99 -9.67
N GLY A 153 10.63 17.55 -8.58
CA GLY A 153 11.92 18.25 -8.54
C GLY A 153 13.13 17.33 -8.42
N SER A 154 12.96 16.01 -8.24
CA SER A 154 14.07 15.07 -8.09
C SER A 154 14.74 14.77 -9.44
N ASP A 155 15.92 14.15 -9.35
CA ASP A 155 16.70 13.66 -10.49
C ASP A 155 16.29 12.25 -10.96
N ALA A 156 15.13 11.75 -10.51
CA ALA A 156 14.56 10.51 -11.01
C ALA A 156 14.33 10.58 -12.52
N GLN A 157 14.57 9.49 -13.21
CA GLN A 157 14.36 9.32 -14.65
C GLN A 157 13.03 8.64 -14.98
N ALA A 158 12.44 7.95 -13.98
CA ALA A 158 11.13 7.31 -14.05
C ALA A 158 10.46 7.32 -12.68
N PHE A 159 9.15 7.03 -12.65
CA PHE A 159 8.37 6.89 -11.43
C PHE A 159 7.63 5.55 -11.40
N ALA A 160 7.77 4.80 -10.31
CA ALA A 160 6.87 3.72 -9.94
C ALA A 160 5.81 4.30 -8.99
N VAL A 161 4.57 4.39 -9.45
CA VAL A 161 3.50 5.14 -8.77
C VAL A 161 2.53 4.20 -8.11
N GLU A 162 2.53 4.15 -6.77
CA GLU A 162 1.50 3.45 -6.01
C GLU A 162 0.19 4.25 -6.05
N CYS A 163 -0.82 3.68 -6.71
CA CYS A 163 -2.12 4.31 -6.94
C CYS A 163 -3.18 3.70 -6.00
N SER A 164 -3.53 4.39 -4.90
CA SER A 164 -4.70 4.03 -4.11
C SER A 164 -5.99 4.34 -4.87
N SER A 165 -7.11 3.66 -4.50
CA SER A 165 -8.42 3.98 -5.06
C SER A 165 -8.82 5.44 -4.81
N PHE A 166 -8.50 5.97 -3.63
CA PHE A 166 -8.76 7.37 -3.26
C PHE A 166 -8.14 8.37 -4.25
N ARG A 167 -6.88 8.13 -4.63
CA ARG A 167 -6.17 8.97 -5.60
C ARG A 167 -6.75 8.78 -7.01
N LEU A 168 -7.03 7.55 -7.41
CA LEU A 168 -7.59 7.25 -8.73
C LEU A 168 -9.02 7.80 -8.90
N THR A 169 -9.82 7.93 -7.84
CA THR A 169 -11.17 8.50 -7.90
C THR A 169 -11.18 9.87 -8.59
N PHE A 170 -10.18 10.70 -8.33
CA PHE A 170 -10.11 12.06 -8.85
C PHE A 170 -9.05 12.25 -9.94
N THR A 171 -8.77 11.19 -10.72
CA THR A 171 -7.98 11.28 -11.95
C THR A 171 -8.88 11.53 -13.17
N GLN A 172 -8.36 12.28 -14.14
CA GLN A 172 -9.00 12.61 -15.41
C GLN A 172 -8.10 12.31 -16.60
N THR A 173 -6.85 12.78 -16.56
CA THR A 173 -5.87 12.66 -17.65
C THR A 173 -4.68 11.79 -17.27
N PHE A 174 -4.56 11.39 -16.01
CA PHE A 174 -3.47 10.55 -15.51
C PHE A 174 -3.31 9.30 -16.38
N ARG A 175 -2.10 9.09 -16.89
CA ARG A 175 -1.72 8.00 -17.78
C ARG A 175 -0.36 7.44 -17.38
N THR A 176 -0.19 6.15 -17.50
CA THR A 176 1.07 5.42 -17.26
C THR A 176 1.43 4.60 -18.49
N GLN A 177 2.73 4.42 -18.79
CA GLN A 177 3.21 3.61 -19.92
C GLN A 177 2.95 2.12 -19.71
N ALA A 178 3.00 1.67 -18.46
CA ALA A 178 2.55 0.34 -18.06
C ALA A 178 1.89 0.45 -16.69
N SER A 179 0.82 -0.30 -16.46
CA SER A 179 0.15 -0.31 -15.18
C SER A 179 -0.45 -1.66 -14.85
N VAL A 180 -0.44 -2.01 -13.56
CA VAL A 180 -0.98 -3.26 -13.04
C VAL A 180 -2.10 -3.02 -12.05
N TRP A 181 -3.13 -3.85 -12.15
CA TRP A 181 -4.11 -4.06 -11.10
C TRP A 181 -3.94 -5.46 -10.52
N LEU A 182 -3.39 -5.54 -9.31
CA LEU A 182 -2.93 -6.78 -8.69
C LEU A 182 -4.06 -7.73 -8.30
N ASN A 183 -5.07 -7.20 -7.62
CA ASN A 183 -6.19 -7.95 -7.04
C ASN A 183 -7.30 -7.02 -6.59
N LEU A 184 -8.48 -7.59 -6.31
CA LEU A 184 -9.62 -6.88 -5.73
C LEU A 184 -10.23 -7.73 -4.60
N ALA A 185 -10.30 -7.16 -3.40
CA ALA A 185 -11.02 -7.70 -2.26
C ALA A 185 -11.74 -6.55 -1.54
N PRO A 186 -12.80 -6.82 -0.76
CA PRO A 186 -13.49 -5.79 0.02
C PRO A 186 -12.53 -5.07 0.97
N ASP A 187 -12.42 -3.76 0.82
CA ASP A 187 -11.64 -2.87 1.69
C ASP A 187 -12.16 -1.42 1.50
N HIS A 188 -11.86 -0.55 2.45
CA HIS A 188 -12.16 0.89 2.35
C HIS A 188 -13.64 1.24 2.07
N LEU A 189 -14.59 0.45 2.59
CA LEU A 189 -16.02 0.73 2.48
C LEU A 189 -16.49 1.84 3.46
N ASP A 190 -15.61 2.27 4.34
CA ASP A 190 -15.69 3.50 5.15
C ASP A 190 -15.44 4.77 4.32
N TRP A 191 -14.77 4.64 3.16
CA TRP A 191 -14.47 5.74 2.25
C TRP A 191 -15.31 5.66 0.96
N HIS A 192 -15.40 4.50 0.32
CA HIS A 192 -16.20 4.25 -0.88
C HIS A 192 -17.63 3.85 -0.51
N SER A 193 -18.61 4.35 -1.24
CA SER A 193 -20.04 4.04 -1.02
C SER A 193 -20.39 2.57 -1.27
N SER A 194 -19.59 1.84 -2.05
CA SER A 194 -19.78 0.43 -2.37
C SER A 194 -18.53 -0.23 -2.92
N ILE A 195 -18.52 -1.57 -2.99
CA ILE A 195 -17.46 -2.33 -3.68
C ILE A 195 -17.41 -1.99 -5.18
N ASP A 196 -18.51 -1.61 -5.78
CA ASP A 196 -18.54 -1.21 -7.20
C ASP A 196 -17.91 0.17 -7.41
N SER A 197 -18.14 1.13 -6.51
CA SER A 197 -17.44 2.43 -6.56
C SER A 197 -15.93 2.24 -6.33
N TYR A 198 -15.54 1.36 -5.40
CA TYR A 198 -14.14 0.99 -5.17
C TYR A 198 -13.49 0.35 -6.41
N ARG A 199 -14.20 -0.58 -7.07
CA ARG A 199 -13.77 -1.20 -8.34
C ARG A 199 -13.65 -0.18 -9.45
N ALA A 200 -14.65 0.70 -9.62
CA ALA A 200 -14.66 1.75 -10.63
C ALA A 200 -13.50 2.75 -10.45
N ALA A 201 -13.17 3.11 -9.21
CA ALA A 201 -12.03 3.95 -8.90
C ALA A 201 -10.71 3.31 -9.36
N LYS A 202 -10.49 2.01 -9.06
CA LYS A 202 -9.28 1.30 -9.50
C LYS A 202 -9.20 1.16 -11.03
N ALA A 203 -10.32 0.96 -11.70
CA ALA A 203 -10.38 0.83 -13.16
C ALA A 203 -9.85 2.07 -13.89
N LYS A 204 -9.88 3.24 -13.26
CA LYS A 204 -9.35 4.48 -13.83
C LYS A 204 -7.84 4.44 -14.13
N ILE A 205 -7.09 3.49 -13.54
CA ILE A 205 -5.66 3.32 -13.83
C ILE A 205 -5.42 3.04 -15.33
N TRP A 206 -6.41 2.48 -16.03
CA TRP A 206 -6.36 2.13 -17.46
C TRP A 206 -7.17 3.05 -18.36
N GLN A 207 -7.87 4.04 -17.79
CA GLN A 207 -8.82 4.91 -18.51
C GLN A 207 -8.18 5.65 -19.69
N ASN A 208 -6.94 6.10 -19.54
CA ASN A 208 -6.26 6.96 -20.51
C ASN A 208 -5.10 6.24 -21.25
N LEU A 209 -5.02 4.92 -21.17
CA LEU A 209 -4.01 4.16 -21.91
C LEU A 209 -4.21 4.34 -23.43
N VAL A 210 -3.13 4.37 -24.16
CA VAL A 210 -3.08 4.33 -25.62
C VAL A 210 -2.49 3.02 -26.10
N ASP A 211 -2.52 2.76 -27.41
CA ASP A 211 -2.15 1.46 -27.99
C ASP A 211 -0.71 1.02 -27.72
N THR A 212 0.17 1.97 -27.39
CA THR A 212 1.56 1.69 -27.02
C THR A 212 1.76 1.37 -25.52
N ASP A 213 0.74 1.60 -24.71
CA ASP A 213 0.80 1.36 -23.27
C ASP A 213 0.40 -0.08 -22.92
N VAL A 214 0.68 -0.50 -21.69
CA VAL A 214 0.44 -1.87 -21.23
C VAL A 214 -0.46 -1.92 -20.01
N ALA A 215 -1.52 -2.74 -20.10
CA ALA A 215 -2.39 -3.13 -18.99
C ALA A 215 -2.01 -4.52 -18.49
N VAL A 216 -1.44 -4.60 -17.30
CA VAL A 216 -1.03 -5.87 -16.67
C VAL A 216 -2.14 -6.37 -15.75
N VAL A 217 -2.63 -7.59 -15.99
CA VAL A 217 -3.80 -8.18 -15.33
C VAL A 217 -3.48 -9.51 -14.64
N PRO A 218 -4.10 -9.82 -13.48
CA PRO A 218 -3.95 -11.12 -12.85
C PRO A 218 -4.77 -12.20 -13.59
N GLU A 219 -4.19 -13.36 -13.82
CA GLU A 219 -4.88 -14.56 -14.34
C GLU A 219 -5.96 -15.08 -13.37
N SER A 220 -5.73 -14.86 -12.06
CA SER A 220 -6.63 -15.35 -11.01
C SER A 220 -7.96 -14.59 -10.92
N ASP A 221 -8.09 -13.44 -11.59
CA ASP A 221 -9.31 -12.62 -11.57
C ASP A 221 -9.75 -12.19 -12.97
N PRO A 222 -10.59 -13.03 -13.65
CA PRO A 222 -11.13 -12.69 -14.97
C PRO A 222 -11.96 -11.40 -15.02
N SER A 223 -12.50 -10.94 -13.89
CA SER A 223 -13.29 -9.71 -13.83
C SER A 223 -12.40 -8.48 -14.06
N ILE A 224 -11.18 -8.49 -13.53
CA ILE A 224 -10.17 -7.44 -13.76
C ILE A 224 -9.74 -7.45 -15.22
N ALA A 225 -9.45 -8.62 -15.79
CA ALA A 225 -9.10 -8.76 -17.21
C ALA A 225 -10.21 -8.27 -18.14
N LYS A 226 -11.49 -8.49 -17.78
CA LYS A 226 -12.65 -7.95 -18.52
C LYS A 226 -12.67 -6.41 -18.52
N ILE A 227 -12.32 -5.77 -17.41
CA ILE A 227 -12.23 -4.30 -17.33
C ILE A 227 -11.09 -3.79 -18.20
N ALA A 228 -9.93 -4.43 -18.19
CA ALA A 228 -8.76 -4.05 -19.01
C ALA A 228 -9.07 -4.04 -20.50
N ARG A 229 -9.96 -4.92 -21.00
CA ARG A 229 -10.39 -4.97 -22.42
C ARG A 229 -11.10 -3.70 -22.89
N ASN A 230 -11.58 -2.87 -21.97
CA ASN A 230 -12.17 -1.58 -22.32
C ASN A 230 -11.14 -0.46 -22.52
N SER A 231 -9.87 -0.71 -22.19
CA SER A 231 -8.76 0.21 -22.42
C SER A 231 -8.15 -0.01 -23.82
N LYS A 232 -7.37 0.95 -24.28
CA LYS A 232 -6.60 0.83 -25.53
C LYS A 232 -5.27 0.13 -25.34
N GLY A 233 -4.80 -0.04 -24.09
CA GLY A 233 -3.51 -0.64 -23.79
C GLY A 233 -3.44 -2.11 -24.19
N ARG A 234 -2.27 -2.57 -24.59
CA ARG A 234 -1.99 -3.99 -24.80
C ARG A 234 -2.09 -4.75 -23.47
N ILE A 235 -2.85 -5.84 -23.46
CA ILE A 235 -3.05 -6.64 -22.25
C ILE A 235 -1.94 -7.67 -22.12
N VAL A 236 -1.37 -7.76 -20.90
CA VAL A 236 -0.38 -8.76 -20.50
C VAL A 236 -0.83 -9.37 -19.18
N SER A 237 -0.78 -10.67 -19.06
CA SER A 237 -1.26 -11.39 -17.89
C SER A 237 -0.12 -11.88 -16.99
N PHE A 238 -0.40 -11.99 -15.68
CA PHE A 238 0.52 -12.61 -14.73
C PHE A 238 -0.22 -13.54 -13.77
N GLY A 239 0.45 -14.62 -13.36
CA GLY A 239 -0.07 -15.57 -12.38
C GLY A 239 0.96 -16.61 -11.97
N THR A 240 0.76 -17.28 -10.82
CA THR A 240 1.75 -18.22 -10.29
C THR A 240 1.82 -19.55 -11.06
N SER A 241 0.82 -19.90 -11.88
CA SER A 241 0.77 -21.15 -12.64
C SER A 241 0.50 -20.97 -14.12
N SER A 242 0.02 -19.80 -14.54
CA SER A 242 -0.34 -19.46 -15.92
C SER A 242 -0.23 -17.97 -16.15
N GLY A 243 -0.38 -17.54 -17.40
CA GLY A 243 -0.24 -16.16 -17.84
C GLY A 243 1.04 -15.93 -18.64
N ASP A 244 1.17 -14.74 -19.22
CA ASP A 244 2.37 -14.33 -19.95
C ASP A 244 3.60 -14.29 -19.05
N TYR A 245 3.41 -13.83 -17.80
CA TYR A 245 4.38 -13.88 -16.71
C TYR A 245 3.93 -14.88 -15.67
N HIS A 246 4.66 -15.98 -15.49
CA HIS A 246 4.27 -17.07 -14.61
C HIS A 246 5.47 -17.71 -13.89
N ALA A 247 5.19 -18.61 -12.92
CA ALA A 247 6.20 -19.37 -12.19
C ALA A 247 5.95 -20.88 -12.39
N THR A 248 6.59 -21.52 -13.36
CA THR A 248 6.48 -22.95 -13.60
C THR A 248 7.71 -23.68 -13.08
N ASN A 249 7.51 -24.77 -12.34
CA ASN A 249 8.59 -25.57 -11.72
C ASN A 249 9.57 -24.74 -10.87
N GLY A 250 9.07 -23.67 -10.23
CA GLY A 250 9.88 -22.79 -9.42
C GLY A 250 10.76 -21.81 -10.20
N VAL A 251 10.49 -21.59 -11.49
CA VAL A 251 11.19 -20.63 -12.34
C VAL A 251 10.23 -19.52 -12.77
N LEU A 252 10.57 -18.27 -12.47
CA LEU A 252 9.88 -17.10 -13.01
C LEU A 252 10.18 -17.00 -14.51
N THR A 253 9.12 -16.89 -15.30
CA THR A 253 9.17 -16.87 -16.77
C THR A 253 8.40 -15.69 -17.33
N SER A 254 8.92 -15.12 -18.41
CA SER A 254 8.29 -14.08 -19.23
C SER A 254 8.05 -14.59 -20.65
N PRO A 255 7.31 -13.88 -21.52
CA PRO A 255 7.16 -14.24 -22.94
C PRO A 255 8.50 -14.40 -23.68
N SER A 256 9.54 -13.71 -23.23
CA SER A 256 10.89 -13.77 -23.84
C SER A 256 11.80 -14.85 -23.22
N GLY A 257 11.30 -15.63 -22.25
CA GLY A 257 12.00 -16.76 -21.61
C GLY A 257 12.19 -16.60 -20.09
N GLU A 258 12.98 -17.48 -19.51
CA GLU A 258 13.23 -17.58 -18.07
C GLU A 258 13.88 -16.29 -17.52
N ILE A 259 13.49 -15.90 -16.29
CA ILE A 259 14.01 -14.76 -15.55
C ILE A 259 14.93 -15.25 -14.42
N LEU A 260 14.41 -16.08 -13.50
CA LEU A 260 15.09 -16.45 -12.26
C LEU A 260 14.43 -17.67 -11.60
N ASN A 261 15.23 -18.53 -10.95
CA ASN A 261 14.66 -19.51 -10.04
C ASN A 261 14.14 -18.81 -8.78
N VAL A 262 12.92 -19.16 -8.36
CA VAL A 262 12.26 -18.56 -7.19
C VAL A 262 13.12 -18.64 -5.92
N ARG A 263 13.90 -19.72 -5.77
CA ARG A 263 14.81 -19.93 -4.64
C ARG A 263 15.96 -18.93 -4.57
N GLU A 264 16.27 -18.24 -5.67
CA GLU A 264 17.31 -17.21 -5.73
C GLU A 264 16.79 -15.83 -5.35
N MET A 265 15.46 -15.67 -5.20
CA MET A 265 14.88 -14.43 -4.67
C MET A 265 15.30 -14.23 -3.22
N ALA A 266 15.48 -12.98 -2.82
CA ALA A 266 15.80 -12.61 -1.43
C ALA A 266 14.74 -13.12 -0.43
N ARG A 267 13.46 -13.18 -0.84
CA ARG A 267 12.35 -13.85 -0.17
C ARG A 267 11.37 -14.34 -1.23
N SER A 268 10.81 -15.54 -1.04
CA SER A 268 9.99 -16.21 -2.05
C SER A 268 8.70 -16.81 -1.47
N LEU A 269 8.05 -16.09 -0.58
CA LEU A 269 6.70 -16.46 -0.13
C LEU A 269 5.71 -16.36 -1.30
N PRO A 270 4.58 -17.08 -1.30
CA PRO A 270 3.67 -17.12 -2.46
C PRO A 270 3.30 -15.73 -3.00
N HIS A 271 2.99 -14.79 -2.12
CA HIS A 271 2.66 -13.41 -2.50
C HIS A 271 3.88 -12.62 -3.01
N ASP A 272 5.12 -12.93 -2.59
CA ASP A 272 6.33 -12.31 -3.14
C ASP A 272 6.53 -12.72 -4.59
N VAL A 273 6.27 -13.99 -4.92
CA VAL A 273 6.34 -14.52 -6.29
C VAL A 273 5.31 -13.81 -7.17
N THR A 274 4.07 -13.67 -6.70
CA THR A 274 3.01 -12.96 -7.43
C THR A 274 3.36 -11.49 -7.66
N ASN A 275 3.84 -10.79 -6.63
CA ASN A 275 4.26 -9.38 -6.73
C ASN A 275 5.47 -9.22 -7.67
N ALA A 276 6.42 -10.16 -7.64
CA ALA A 276 7.59 -10.15 -8.51
C ALA A 276 7.21 -10.34 -9.99
N LEU A 277 6.27 -11.25 -10.30
CA LEU A 277 5.76 -11.42 -11.66
C LEU A 277 5.07 -10.16 -12.18
N ALA A 278 4.23 -9.53 -11.35
CA ALA A 278 3.55 -8.27 -11.69
C ALA A 278 4.56 -7.13 -11.93
N ALA A 279 5.56 -6.99 -11.05
CA ALA A 279 6.61 -5.98 -11.19
C ALA A 279 7.51 -6.24 -12.41
N ALA A 280 7.84 -7.51 -12.69
CA ALA A 280 8.61 -7.91 -13.87
C ALA A 280 7.86 -7.57 -15.17
N ALA A 281 6.55 -7.84 -15.21
CA ALA A 281 5.72 -7.46 -16.35
C ALA A 281 5.74 -5.94 -16.58
N LEU A 282 5.57 -5.13 -15.53
CA LEU A 282 5.68 -3.67 -15.64
C LEU A 282 7.05 -3.23 -16.17
N ALA A 283 8.13 -3.73 -15.60
CA ALA A 283 9.47 -3.28 -15.89
C ALA A 283 9.93 -3.69 -17.30
N ILE A 284 9.61 -4.91 -17.75
CA ILE A 284 10.01 -5.43 -19.07
C ILE A 284 9.13 -4.84 -20.16
N GLU A 285 7.79 -4.85 -19.98
CA GLU A 285 6.84 -4.41 -20.99
C GLU A 285 6.84 -2.88 -21.21
N SER A 286 7.29 -2.10 -20.22
CA SER A 286 7.57 -0.68 -20.41
C SER A 286 8.82 -0.40 -21.25
N GLY A 287 9.63 -1.42 -21.55
CA GLY A 287 10.90 -1.28 -22.25
C GLY A 287 12.04 -0.69 -21.40
N LEU A 288 11.81 -0.45 -20.10
CA LEU A 288 12.79 0.21 -19.21
C LEU A 288 13.76 -0.77 -18.55
N ALA A 289 13.45 -2.06 -18.50
CA ALA A 289 14.32 -3.09 -17.95
C ALA A 289 14.30 -4.37 -18.81
N THR A 290 15.33 -5.20 -18.64
CA THR A 290 15.44 -6.52 -19.24
C THR A 290 15.26 -7.62 -18.19
N ARG A 291 15.12 -8.88 -18.62
CA ARG A 291 15.06 -10.05 -17.71
C ARG A 291 16.27 -10.12 -16.76
N SER A 292 17.46 -9.78 -17.22
CA SER A 292 18.66 -9.80 -16.37
C SER A 292 18.60 -8.76 -15.26
N HIS A 293 18.11 -7.54 -15.54
CA HIS A 293 17.92 -6.50 -14.53
C HIS A 293 16.86 -6.91 -13.50
N VAL A 294 15.78 -7.55 -13.94
CA VAL A 294 14.76 -8.11 -13.05
C VAL A 294 15.34 -9.19 -12.13
N ALA A 295 16.12 -10.13 -12.67
CA ALA A 295 16.78 -11.17 -11.90
C ALA A 295 17.74 -10.60 -10.85
N GLU A 296 18.58 -9.64 -11.23
CA GLU A 296 19.51 -8.94 -10.32
C GLU A 296 18.75 -8.27 -9.18
N ALA A 297 17.72 -7.49 -9.51
CA ALA A 297 16.93 -6.79 -8.50
C ALA A 297 16.26 -7.76 -7.52
N LEU A 298 15.67 -8.86 -7.99
CA LEU A 298 14.98 -9.82 -7.13
C LEU A 298 15.92 -10.59 -6.18
N LYS A 299 17.17 -10.83 -6.57
CA LYS A 299 18.18 -11.48 -5.72
C LYS A 299 18.57 -10.62 -4.52
N SER A 300 18.56 -9.31 -4.68
CA SER A 300 19.01 -8.35 -3.65
C SER A 300 17.87 -7.51 -3.05
N PHE A 301 16.61 -7.79 -3.39
CA PHE A 301 15.49 -6.96 -2.99
C PHE A 301 15.30 -6.92 -1.46
N VAL A 302 15.27 -5.71 -0.91
CA VAL A 302 15.01 -5.47 0.51
C VAL A 302 13.54 -5.12 0.69
N HIS A 303 12.81 -5.96 1.40
CA HIS A 303 11.40 -5.71 1.70
C HIS A 303 11.22 -4.54 2.67
N ALA A 304 10.11 -3.83 2.54
CA ALA A 304 9.77 -2.76 3.47
C ALA A 304 9.57 -3.30 4.90
N PRO A 305 9.95 -2.53 5.92
CA PRO A 305 9.72 -2.91 7.31
C PRO A 305 8.24 -3.22 7.59
N HIS A 306 7.99 -4.06 8.57
CA HIS A 306 6.65 -4.44 9.04
C HIS A 306 5.75 -5.14 8.00
N ARG A 307 6.34 -5.73 6.95
CA ARG A 307 5.64 -6.52 5.91
C ARG A 307 6.22 -7.93 5.85
N ILE A 308 5.73 -8.80 6.71
CA ILE A 308 6.23 -10.17 6.92
C ILE A 308 7.76 -10.13 7.05
N GLU A 309 8.25 -9.17 7.83
CA GLU A 309 9.66 -8.93 8.12
C GLU A 309 10.17 -10.02 9.06
N LEU A 310 11.20 -10.77 8.68
CA LEU A 310 11.86 -11.71 9.59
C LEU A 310 12.58 -10.93 10.68
N VAL A 311 12.17 -11.12 11.92
CA VAL A 311 12.75 -10.46 13.10
C VAL A 311 13.84 -11.32 13.73
N ALA A 312 13.58 -12.63 13.83
CA ALA A 312 14.51 -13.58 14.42
C ALA A 312 14.24 -15.02 13.95
N ASP A 313 15.29 -15.81 13.95
CA ASP A 313 15.25 -17.27 13.87
C ASP A 313 16.00 -17.81 15.09
N PHE A 314 15.28 -18.38 16.05
CA PHE A 314 15.85 -18.85 17.31
C PHE A 314 15.22 -20.16 17.75
N ALA A 315 16.05 -21.17 18.00
CA ALA A 315 15.63 -22.51 18.37
C ALA A 315 14.64 -23.13 17.37
N ASP A 316 14.85 -22.89 16.08
CA ASP A 316 14.00 -23.32 14.96
C ASP A 316 12.57 -22.75 15.02
N VAL A 317 12.38 -21.64 15.73
CA VAL A 317 11.16 -20.83 15.69
C VAL A 317 11.47 -19.51 15.00
N ARG A 318 10.74 -19.22 13.92
CA ARG A 318 10.91 -17.99 13.15
C ARG A 318 9.86 -16.95 13.54
N TRP A 319 10.31 -15.74 13.83
CA TRP A 319 9.49 -14.63 14.27
C TRP A 319 9.34 -13.61 13.15
N TYR A 320 8.09 -13.32 12.75
CA TYR A 320 7.80 -12.40 11.66
C TYR A 320 6.94 -11.22 12.13
N ASN A 321 7.32 -10.02 11.69
CA ASN A 321 6.61 -8.78 11.92
C ASN A 321 5.84 -8.38 10.66
N ASP A 322 4.51 -8.46 10.73
CA ASP A 322 3.58 -8.02 9.71
C ASP A 322 2.62 -6.96 10.27
N SER A 323 3.13 -6.07 11.10
CA SER A 323 2.33 -5.02 11.77
C SER A 323 1.59 -4.11 10.79
N LYS A 324 2.00 -4.04 9.54
CA LYS A 324 1.33 -3.30 8.46
C LYS A 324 0.01 -3.95 8.02
N ALA A 325 -0.26 -5.21 8.31
CA ALA A 325 -1.53 -5.89 8.06
C ALA A 325 -2.61 -5.33 9.00
N THR A 326 -3.23 -4.24 8.61
CA THR A 326 -4.26 -3.52 9.38
C THR A 326 -5.69 -3.84 8.97
N SER A 327 -5.86 -4.87 8.12
CA SER A 327 -7.16 -5.44 7.73
C SER A 327 -7.11 -6.97 7.78
N PRO A 328 -8.26 -7.65 8.00
CA PRO A 328 -8.32 -9.13 8.01
C PRO A 328 -7.81 -9.76 6.72
N HIS A 329 -8.11 -9.15 5.57
CA HIS A 329 -7.66 -9.65 4.27
C HIS A 329 -6.12 -9.60 4.14
N ALA A 330 -5.48 -8.50 4.56
CA ALA A 330 -4.02 -8.40 4.55
C ALA A 330 -3.38 -9.49 5.43
N SER A 331 -3.93 -9.72 6.64
CA SER A 331 -3.45 -10.83 7.51
C SER A 331 -3.67 -12.19 6.87
N SER A 332 -4.78 -12.43 6.16
CA SER A 332 -5.04 -13.70 5.48
C SER A 332 -3.95 -14.05 4.45
N VAL A 333 -3.37 -13.06 3.78
CA VAL A 333 -2.23 -13.26 2.86
C VAL A 333 -1.02 -13.81 3.61
N ALA A 334 -0.71 -13.25 4.77
CA ALA A 334 0.38 -13.72 5.62
C ALA A 334 0.10 -15.12 6.20
N LEU A 335 -1.12 -15.37 6.66
CA LEU A 335 -1.55 -16.68 7.20
C LEU A 335 -1.45 -17.79 6.16
N ASN A 336 -1.76 -17.51 4.91
CA ASN A 336 -1.63 -18.50 3.82
C ASN A 336 -0.17 -18.79 3.43
N SER A 337 0.79 -18.02 3.95
CA SER A 337 2.21 -18.14 3.59
C SER A 337 2.99 -19.15 4.45
N PHE A 338 2.42 -19.62 5.56
CA PHE A 338 3.08 -20.52 6.52
C PHE A 338 2.19 -21.69 6.89
N LYS A 339 2.79 -22.79 7.34
CA LYS A 339 2.06 -24.05 7.62
C LYS A 339 1.71 -24.26 9.10
N SER A 340 2.46 -23.66 10.02
CA SER A 340 2.24 -23.80 11.46
C SER A 340 2.50 -22.45 12.13
N ILE A 341 1.43 -21.80 12.57
CA ILE A 341 1.45 -20.41 13.00
C ILE A 341 0.96 -20.27 14.43
N VAL A 342 1.75 -19.59 15.26
CA VAL A 342 1.28 -18.92 16.47
C VAL A 342 1.05 -17.45 16.11
N LEU A 343 -0.19 -17.05 16.00
CA LEU A 343 -0.59 -15.73 15.54
C LEU A 343 -0.73 -14.76 16.72
N ILE A 344 -0.17 -13.55 16.61
CA ILE A 344 -0.50 -12.40 17.45
C ILE A 344 -1.40 -11.48 16.64
N ALA A 345 -2.68 -11.35 17.05
CA ALA A 345 -3.69 -10.60 16.30
C ALA A 345 -4.56 -9.71 17.19
N GLY A 346 -5.07 -8.62 16.59
CA GLY A 346 -5.95 -7.66 17.26
C GLY A 346 -5.42 -6.23 17.20
N GLY A 347 -6.09 -5.35 17.94
CA GLY A 347 -5.92 -3.91 17.89
C GLY A 347 -7.28 -3.22 17.86
N LYS A 348 -7.45 -2.13 17.12
CA LYS A 348 -8.73 -1.46 16.90
C LYS A 348 -9.31 -1.89 15.55
N ASN A 349 -10.40 -2.68 15.57
CA ASN A 349 -11.15 -3.05 14.37
C ASN A 349 -11.80 -1.80 13.72
N LYS A 350 -12.04 -1.88 12.42
CA LYS A 350 -12.77 -0.91 11.59
C LYS A 350 -14.14 -1.47 11.16
N ASP A 351 -14.81 -2.19 12.03
CA ASP A 351 -16.07 -2.89 11.77
C ASP A 351 -15.96 -3.92 10.62
N LEU A 352 -14.78 -4.53 10.47
CA LEU A 352 -14.51 -5.58 9.49
C LEU A 352 -14.75 -6.97 10.12
N ASP A 353 -15.13 -7.95 9.30
CA ASP A 353 -15.29 -9.33 9.73
C ASP A 353 -13.91 -10.00 9.98
N LEU A 354 -13.59 -10.22 11.26
CA LEU A 354 -12.34 -10.86 11.67
C LEU A 354 -12.33 -12.39 11.47
N SER A 355 -13.51 -13.01 11.23
CA SER A 355 -13.62 -14.45 11.00
C SER A 355 -12.92 -14.91 9.72
N VAL A 356 -12.71 -14.00 8.78
CA VAL A 356 -11.92 -14.24 7.55
C VAL A 356 -10.50 -14.73 7.88
N MET A 357 -9.91 -14.29 9.00
CA MET A 357 -8.58 -14.73 9.42
C MET A 357 -8.57 -16.19 9.91
N ALA A 358 -9.71 -16.73 10.33
CA ALA A 358 -9.85 -18.11 10.78
C ALA A 358 -10.11 -19.12 9.63
N SER A 359 -10.09 -18.66 8.37
CA SER A 359 -10.30 -19.50 7.19
C SER A 359 -9.17 -20.49 6.87
N PHE A 360 -8.09 -20.49 7.66
CA PHE A 360 -6.92 -21.35 7.49
C PHE A 360 -6.69 -22.27 8.71
N PRO A 361 -7.68 -23.08 9.14
CA PRO A 361 -7.57 -23.84 10.40
C PRO A 361 -6.38 -24.79 10.45
N SER A 362 -6.00 -25.38 9.29
CA SER A 362 -4.85 -26.29 9.20
C SER A 362 -3.49 -25.61 9.38
N HIS A 363 -3.42 -24.29 9.27
CA HIS A 363 -2.20 -23.52 9.46
C HIS A 363 -2.07 -22.97 10.89
N MET A 364 -3.17 -22.97 11.65
CA MET A 364 -3.24 -22.31 12.96
C MET A 364 -2.90 -23.28 14.09
N LYS A 365 -1.82 -23.01 14.81
CA LYS A 365 -1.48 -23.71 16.03
C LYS A 365 -2.12 -23.05 17.24
N ALA A 366 -1.99 -21.74 17.37
CA ALA A 366 -2.56 -20.95 18.47
C ALA A 366 -2.68 -19.47 18.08
N VAL A 367 -3.48 -18.73 18.85
CA VAL A 367 -3.65 -17.28 18.71
C VAL A 367 -3.41 -16.58 20.04
N VAL A 368 -2.69 -15.47 20.01
CA VAL A 368 -2.60 -14.51 21.11
C VAL A 368 -3.35 -13.25 20.70
N ALA A 369 -4.51 -13.03 21.30
CA ALA A 369 -5.39 -11.91 21.01
C ALA A 369 -4.96 -10.68 21.82
N ILE A 370 -4.85 -9.51 21.13
CA ILE A 370 -4.38 -8.25 21.73
C ILE A 370 -5.33 -7.08 21.46
N GLY A 371 -5.23 -6.04 22.28
CA GLY A 371 -5.92 -4.76 22.06
C GLY A 371 -7.42 -4.80 22.24
N LYS A 372 -8.09 -3.77 21.71
CA LYS A 372 -9.55 -3.59 21.89
C LYS A 372 -10.37 -4.70 21.26
N SER A 373 -9.91 -5.29 20.17
CA SER A 373 -10.59 -6.38 19.46
C SER A 373 -10.22 -7.77 19.96
N ALA A 374 -9.54 -7.91 21.11
CA ALA A 374 -9.12 -9.22 21.62
C ALA A 374 -10.28 -10.20 21.79
N LYS A 375 -11.45 -9.72 22.25
CA LYS A 375 -12.65 -10.57 22.40
C LYS A 375 -13.21 -11.03 21.04
N GLU A 376 -13.20 -10.16 20.04
CA GLU A 376 -13.64 -10.47 18.68
C GLU A 376 -12.72 -11.50 18.03
N ILE A 377 -11.40 -11.33 18.17
CA ILE A 377 -10.38 -12.30 17.73
C ILE A 377 -10.61 -13.64 18.43
N ALA A 378 -10.78 -13.66 19.76
CA ALA A 378 -11.02 -14.89 20.49
C ALA A 378 -12.31 -15.60 20.02
N SER A 379 -13.35 -14.86 19.72
CA SER A 379 -14.58 -15.40 19.14
C SER A 379 -14.37 -15.97 17.73
N ALA A 380 -13.64 -15.26 16.86
CA ALA A 380 -13.36 -15.69 15.50
C ALA A 380 -12.57 -17.00 15.43
N PHE A 381 -11.65 -17.24 16.38
CA PHE A 381 -10.83 -18.44 16.43
C PHE A 381 -11.36 -19.51 17.41
N SER A 382 -12.55 -19.29 18.00
CA SER A 382 -13.20 -20.28 18.88
C SER A 382 -13.44 -21.60 18.14
N GLY A 383 -12.98 -22.71 18.70
CA GLY A 383 -13.08 -24.02 18.06
C GLY A 383 -12.07 -24.29 16.94
N VAL A 384 -11.23 -23.33 16.60
CA VAL A 384 -10.16 -23.49 15.60
C VAL A 384 -8.83 -23.89 16.25
N CYS A 385 -8.40 -23.18 17.29
CA CYS A 385 -7.14 -23.43 18.00
C CYS A 385 -7.18 -22.86 19.42
N GLU A 386 -6.10 -23.06 20.20
CA GLU A 386 -5.94 -22.41 21.51
C GLU A 386 -5.85 -20.89 21.34
N VAL A 387 -6.59 -20.14 22.16
CA VAL A 387 -6.57 -18.68 22.19
C VAL A 387 -6.19 -18.19 23.58
N ARG A 388 -5.18 -17.32 23.66
CA ARG A 388 -4.84 -16.56 24.86
C ARG A 388 -5.06 -15.07 24.61
N THR A 389 -5.31 -14.30 25.67
CA THR A 389 -5.44 -12.84 25.57
C THR A 389 -4.30 -12.20 26.34
N ALA A 390 -3.64 -11.23 25.72
CA ALA A 390 -2.55 -10.48 26.33
C ALA A 390 -2.91 -8.98 26.48
N SER A 391 -2.40 -8.37 27.56
CA SER A 391 -2.62 -6.97 27.92
C SER A 391 -1.49 -6.03 27.48
N SER A 392 -0.37 -6.60 26.99
CA SER A 392 0.79 -5.86 26.48
C SER A 392 1.50 -6.66 25.38
N MET A 393 2.35 -6.01 24.59
CA MET A 393 3.16 -6.69 23.58
C MET A 393 4.15 -7.67 24.20
N ARG A 394 4.74 -7.32 25.33
CA ARG A 394 5.60 -8.23 26.08
C ARG A 394 4.89 -9.53 26.45
N GLU A 395 3.72 -9.44 27.08
CA GLU A 395 2.93 -10.60 27.45
C GLU A 395 2.50 -11.42 26.22
N ALA A 396 2.18 -10.74 25.09
CA ALA A 396 1.85 -11.40 23.84
C ALA A 396 3.03 -12.21 23.29
N VAL A 397 4.24 -11.66 23.32
CA VAL A 397 5.47 -12.35 22.90
C VAL A 397 5.79 -13.51 23.82
N GLU A 398 5.65 -13.36 25.15
CA GLU A 398 5.86 -14.43 26.13
C GLU A 398 4.87 -15.59 25.94
N PHE A 399 3.58 -15.30 25.72
CA PHE A 399 2.58 -16.34 25.44
C PHE A 399 2.83 -17.03 24.10
N ALA A 400 3.19 -16.28 23.05
CA ALA A 400 3.51 -16.84 21.75
C ALA A 400 4.71 -17.80 21.84
N ASP A 401 5.72 -17.43 22.61
CA ASP A 401 6.88 -18.28 22.87
C ASP A 401 6.55 -19.59 23.61
N GLN A 402 5.64 -19.54 24.59
CA GLN A 402 5.18 -20.74 25.33
C GLN A 402 4.37 -21.68 24.42
N LEU A 403 3.67 -21.15 23.43
CA LEU A 403 2.82 -21.89 22.51
C LEU A 403 3.59 -22.43 21.30
N ALA A 404 4.71 -21.81 20.94
CA ALA A 404 5.54 -22.22 19.81
C ALA A 404 6.42 -23.42 20.13
N SER A 405 6.68 -24.24 19.12
CA SER A 405 7.61 -25.37 19.14
C SER A 405 8.55 -25.27 17.92
N SER A 406 9.62 -26.08 17.91
CA SER A 406 10.54 -26.19 16.77
C SER A 406 9.77 -26.39 15.45
N GLY A 407 10.12 -25.63 14.41
CA GLY A 407 9.48 -25.61 13.10
C GLY A 407 8.33 -24.61 12.96
N ASP A 408 7.84 -24.01 14.05
CA ASP A 408 6.73 -23.06 14.01
C ASP A 408 7.15 -21.66 13.57
N VAL A 409 6.16 -20.90 13.19
CA VAL A 409 6.26 -19.47 12.92
C VAL A 409 5.45 -18.69 13.96
N VAL A 410 6.07 -17.75 14.66
CA VAL A 410 5.35 -16.70 15.39
C VAL A 410 5.17 -15.51 14.48
N LEU A 411 3.93 -15.12 14.27
CA LEU A 411 3.55 -14.08 13.30
C LEU A 411 2.75 -12.98 13.99
N LEU A 412 3.31 -11.76 14.06
CA LEU A 412 2.51 -10.57 14.34
C LEU A 412 1.83 -10.15 13.04
N SER A 413 0.55 -10.50 12.84
CA SER A 413 -0.27 -10.05 11.71
C SER A 413 -1.67 -9.67 12.21
N PRO A 414 -1.81 -8.40 12.65
CA PRO A 414 -2.88 -8.01 13.57
C PRO A 414 -4.30 -8.06 12.99
N GLY A 415 -4.50 -7.87 11.68
CA GLY A 415 -5.83 -7.74 11.08
C GLY A 415 -6.60 -6.47 11.49
N CYS A 416 -6.03 -5.67 12.37
CA CYS A 416 -6.62 -4.46 12.96
C CYS A 416 -5.64 -3.30 12.96
N THR A 417 -6.16 -2.07 13.06
CA THR A 417 -5.30 -0.88 13.26
C THR A 417 -4.66 -0.92 14.65
N SER A 418 -3.63 -0.09 14.83
CA SER A 418 -2.85 -0.02 16.09
C SER A 418 -3.26 1.11 17.03
N TYR A 419 -4.26 1.92 16.66
CA TYR A 419 -4.61 3.19 17.33
C TYR A 419 -5.22 3.05 18.73
N ASP A 420 -5.29 1.84 19.26
CA ASP A 420 -5.67 1.56 20.65
C ASP A 420 -4.48 1.58 21.62
N TRP A 421 -3.32 1.03 21.21
CA TRP A 421 -2.11 0.97 22.01
C TRP A 421 -0.96 1.85 21.48
N TYR A 422 -0.97 2.20 20.17
CA TYR A 422 0.13 2.87 19.48
C TYR A 422 -0.38 4.00 18.59
N LYS A 423 0.47 4.97 18.27
CA LYS A 423 0.15 6.06 17.34
C LYS A 423 0.05 5.59 15.88
N ASN A 424 0.73 4.51 15.53
CA ASN A 424 0.76 3.95 14.18
C ASN A 424 1.24 2.49 14.19
N TYR A 425 1.11 1.80 13.06
CA TYR A 425 1.55 0.41 12.91
C TYR A 425 3.07 0.24 13.03
N GLY A 426 3.87 1.27 12.71
CA GLY A 426 5.32 1.23 12.85
C GLY A 426 5.73 1.11 14.31
N GLU A 427 5.16 1.93 15.21
CA GLU A 427 5.41 1.81 16.65
C GLU A 427 5.05 0.42 17.18
N ARG A 428 3.91 -0.16 16.75
CA ARG A 428 3.53 -1.54 17.13
C ARG A 428 4.56 -2.55 16.65
N GLY A 429 5.03 -2.42 15.43
CA GLY A 429 6.02 -3.34 14.87
C GLY A 429 7.39 -3.22 15.52
N GLU A 430 7.84 -2.01 15.87
CA GLU A 430 9.10 -1.80 16.61
C GLU A 430 9.02 -2.33 18.05
N ASP A 431 7.88 -2.15 18.73
CA ASP A 431 7.70 -2.72 20.07
C ASP A 431 7.74 -4.26 20.04
N PHE A 432 7.09 -4.90 19.05
CA PHE A 432 7.21 -6.33 18.84
C PHE A 432 8.65 -6.77 18.62
N LYS A 433 9.41 -6.13 17.74
CA LYS A 433 10.83 -6.44 17.48
C LYS A 433 11.68 -6.33 18.74
N LYS A 434 11.44 -5.29 19.53
CA LYS A 434 12.11 -5.05 20.81
C LYS A 434 11.83 -6.17 21.83
N GLU A 435 10.57 -6.56 22.01
CA GLU A 435 10.19 -7.59 22.97
C GLU A 435 10.68 -8.99 22.55
N VAL A 436 10.65 -9.32 21.24
CA VAL A 436 11.26 -10.55 20.69
C VAL A 436 12.76 -10.59 20.96
N SER A 437 13.47 -9.49 20.70
CA SER A 437 14.91 -9.41 20.95
C SER A 437 15.26 -9.56 22.44
N ALA A 438 14.46 -8.96 23.32
CA ALA A 438 14.63 -9.09 24.76
C ALA A 438 14.44 -10.53 25.23
N LEU A 439 13.40 -11.22 24.76
CA LEU A 439 13.11 -12.62 25.07
C LEU A 439 14.27 -13.54 24.64
N ILE A 440 14.74 -13.39 23.40
CA ILE A 440 15.83 -14.22 22.86
C ILE A 440 17.13 -14.00 23.64
N ASN A 441 17.45 -12.75 23.96
CA ASN A 441 18.64 -12.43 24.78
C ASN A 441 18.56 -13.06 26.16
N GLN A 442 17.38 -13.08 26.81
CA GLN A 442 17.18 -13.73 28.12
C GLN A 442 17.40 -15.25 28.03
N LYS A 443 16.82 -15.91 27.01
CA LYS A 443 16.97 -17.37 26.79
C LYS A 443 18.40 -17.76 26.44
N SER A 444 19.08 -16.96 25.66
CA SER A 444 20.49 -17.21 25.30
C SER A 444 21.41 -17.14 26.50
N LYS A 445 21.19 -16.19 27.41
CA LYS A 445 21.92 -16.09 28.68
C LYS A 445 21.61 -17.26 29.64
N ALA A 446 20.38 -17.76 29.65
CA ALA A 446 19.97 -18.89 30.46
C ALA A 446 20.59 -20.24 29.99
N LYS A 447 20.85 -20.40 28.68
CA LYS A 447 21.53 -21.58 28.11
C LYS A 447 23.05 -21.59 28.32
N GLN A 448 23.64 -20.43 28.67
CA GLN A 448 25.09 -20.31 28.95
C GLN A 448 25.45 -20.51 30.44
N LYS A 449 24.46 -20.57 31.29
CA LYS A 449 24.59 -20.93 32.73
C LYS A 449 24.23 -22.41 32.96
#